data_fd125b84c6865679f1c9022848fee73e
#
_entry.id   fd125b84c6865679f1c9022848fee73e
#
_cell.length_a   1.000
_cell.length_b   1.000
_cell.length_c   1.000
_cell.angle_alpha   90.00
_cell.angle_beta   90.00
_cell.angle_gamma   90.00
#
_symmetry.space_group_name_H-M   'P 1'
#
loop_
_entity.id
_entity.type
_entity.pdbx_description
1 polymer ?
#
loop_
_entity_poly.entity_id
_entity_poly.type
_entity_poly.pdbx_seq_one_letter_code
_entity_poly.pdbx_strand_id
1 'polypeptide(L)'
;MTLTPELQQALTRYLLTIGDDELVLGSRDSEWTGVAPMVEEDVAFSSLAQDEIGHARLCYILAAELSGGDADAFAFLRPRDQFYHARVLEDRTTPIYDPEGSHQGHTDWAKAVARRFLYDLFDDLRVASLTVSAYEPLAGAMLALPTAL
;
A
#
# COMPACT_ATOMS: atom_id res chain seq x y z
N MET A 1 8.27 21.40 -15.36
CA MET A 1 8.79 22.19 -14.20
C MET A 1 10.13 21.62 -13.79
N THR A 2 11.18 22.44 -13.64
CA THR A 2 12.47 21.94 -13.14
C THR A 2 12.40 21.91 -11.61
N LEU A 3 12.50 20.72 -11.01
CA LEU A 3 12.52 20.56 -9.57
C LEU A 3 13.87 20.98 -9.00
N THR A 4 13.88 21.64 -7.84
CA THR A 4 15.13 21.84 -7.09
C THR A 4 15.57 20.51 -6.48
N PRO A 5 16.88 20.32 -6.17
CA PRO A 5 17.35 19.08 -5.55
C PRO A 5 16.63 18.74 -4.24
N GLU A 6 16.33 19.75 -3.43
CA GLU A 6 15.61 19.57 -2.17
C GLU A 6 14.17 19.09 -2.39
N LEU A 7 13.48 19.67 -3.37
CA LEU A 7 12.11 19.27 -3.71
C LEU A 7 12.09 17.87 -4.33
N GLN A 8 13.08 17.55 -5.16
CA GLN A 8 13.24 16.21 -5.74
C GLN A 8 13.44 15.16 -4.64
N GLN A 9 14.30 15.43 -3.66
CA GLN A 9 14.54 14.54 -2.53
C GLN A 9 13.26 14.36 -1.67
N ALA A 10 12.57 15.47 -1.37
CA ALA A 10 11.34 15.44 -0.58
C ALA A 10 10.24 14.64 -1.29
N LEU A 11 10.07 14.82 -2.61
CA LEU A 11 9.09 14.11 -3.41
C LEU A 11 9.45 12.63 -3.53
N THR A 12 10.70 12.28 -3.74
CA THR A 12 11.17 10.88 -3.72
C THR A 12 10.81 10.21 -2.40
N ARG A 13 11.12 10.87 -1.27
CA ARG A 13 10.79 10.33 0.06
C ARG A 13 9.28 10.16 0.24
N TYR A 14 8.49 11.11 -0.22
CA TYR A 14 7.02 11.03 -0.14
C TYR A 14 6.47 9.86 -0.95
N LEU A 15 6.96 9.67 -2.19
CA LEU A 15 6.59 8.53 -3.02
C LEU A 15 6.98 7.18 -2.40
N LEU A 16 8.16 7.10 -1.78
CA LEU A 16 8.56 5.91 -1.04
C LEU A 16 7.63 5.64 0.15
N THR A 17 7.17 6.68 0.85
CA THR A 17 6.22 6.50 1.96
C THR A 17 4.88 5.96 1.48
N ILE A 18 4.36 6.45 0.35
CA ILE A 18 3.13 5.90 -0.24
C ILE A 18 3.36 4.46 -0.68
N GLY A 19 4.42 4.21 -1.46
CA GLY A 19 4.73 2.86 -1.95
C GLY A 19 4.95 1.84 -0.83
N ASP A 20 5.52 2.26 0.29
CA ASP A 20 5.72 1.39 1.46
C ASP A 20 4.38 1.04 2.14
N ASP A 21 3.48 2.01 2.26
CA ASP A 21 2.12 1.78 2.77
C ASP A 21 1.39 0.74 1.91
N GLU A 22 1.35 0.97 0.59
CA GLU A 22 0.65 0.10 -0.36
C GLU A 22 1.26 -1.32 -0.38
N LEU A 23 2.59 -1.43 -0.37
CA LEU A 23 3.27 -2.72 -0.37
C LEU A 23 2.97 -3.51 0.92
N VAL A 24 2.99 -2.84 2.07
CA VAL A 24 2.68 -3.47 3.36
C VAL A 24 1.20 -3.87 3.42
N LEU A 25 0.28 -3.00 2.97
CA LEU A 25 -1.15 -3.29 2.95
C LEU A 25 -1.45 -4.49 2.04
N GLY A 26 -0.97 -4.48 0.80
CA GLY A 26 -1.14 -5.58 -0.14
C GLY A 26 -0.56 -6.90 0.38
N SER A 27 0.62 -6.85 1.02
CA SER A 27 1.19 -8.02 1.69
C SER A 27 0.31 -8.55 2.82
N ARG A 28 -0.26 -7.66 3.65
CA ARG A 28 -1.16 -8.04 4.74
C ARG A 28 -2.48 -8.61 4.26
N ASP A 29 -3.03 -8.05 3.19
CA ASP A 29 -4.28 -8.53 2.62
C ASP A 29 -4.09 -9.90 1.94
N SER A 30 -2.94 -10.12 1.30
CA SER A 30 -2.60 -11.42 0.71
C SER A 30 -2.49 -12.56 1.73
N GLU A 31 -2.19 -12.26 3.01
CA GLU A 31 -2.15 -13.25 4.09
C GLU A 31 -3.53 -13.92 4.32
N TRP A 32 -4.62 -13.29 3.88
CA TRP A 32 -5.99 -13.81 4.01
C TRP A 32 -6.41 -14.73 2.87
N THR A 33 -5.61 -14.84 1.81
CA THR A 33 -5.88 -15.72 0.66
C THR A 33 -5.94 -17.18 1.11
N GLY A 34 -7.08 -17.83 0.85
CA GLY A 34 -7.34 -19.23 1.23
C GLY A 34 -7.79 -19.44 2.66
N VAL A 35 -7.90 -18.37 3.48
CA VAL A 35 -8.29 -18.46 4.91
C VAL A 35 -9.39 -17.46 5.32
N ALA A 36 -9.81 -16.59 4.40
CA ALA A 36 -10.94 -15.70 4.65
C ALA A 36 -12.23 -16.51 4.94
N PRO A 37 -13.18 -15.94 5.73
CA PRO A 37 -14.36 -16.68 6.18
C PRO A 37 -15.27 -17.18 5.05
N MET A 38 -15.31 -16.47 3.91
CA MET A 38 -16.12 -16.83 2.74
C MET A 38 -15.29 -16.68 1.46
N VAL A 39 -15.64 -17.46 0.44
CA VAL A 39 -14.89 -17.48 -0.83
C VAL A 39 -14.96 -16.14 -1.58
N GLU A 40 -16.06 -15.43 -1.45
CA GLU A 40 -16.23 -14.09 -2.04
C GLU A 40 -15.29 -13.08 -1.40
N GLU A 41 -15.10 -13.15 -0.09
CA GLU A 41 -14.19 -12.31 0.68
C GLU A 41 -12.73 -12.64 0.37
N ASP A 42 -12.42 -13.93 0.21
CA ASP A 42 -11.09 -14.40 -0.19
C ASP A 42 -10.70 -13.84 -1.57
N VAL A 43 -11.59 -13.97 -2.55
CA VAL A 43 -11.37 -13.43 -3.91
C VAL A 43 -11.24 -11.90 -3.86
N ALA A 44 -12.08 -11.20 -3.09
CA ALA A 44 -12.03 -9.75 -2.95
C ALA A 44 -10.68 -9.29 -2.36
N PHE A 45 -10.25 -9.88 -1.23
CA PHE A 45 -8.98 -9.51 -0.60
C PHE A 45 -7.77 -9.85 -1.46
N SER A 46 -7.81 -10.98 -2.20
CA SER A 46 -6.76 -11.33 -3.14
C SER A 46 -6.64 -10.32 -4.29
N SER A 47 -7.77 -9.81 -4.79
CA SER A 47 -7.79 -8.78 -5.82
C SER A 47 -7.28 -7.45 -5.29
N LEU A 48 -7.77 -7.02 -4.13
CA LEU A 48 -7.31 -5.81 -3.47
C LEU A 48 -5.79 -5.84 -3.20
N ALA A 49 -5.27 -6.98 -2.73
CA ALA A 49 -3.85 -7.16 -2.50
C ALA A 49 -3.01 -6.96 -3.78
N GLN A 50 -3.50 -7.44 -4.93
CA GLN A 50 -2.84 -7.26 -6.22
C GLN A 50 -2.85 -5.79 -6.66
N ASP A 51 -3.97 -5.09 -6.47
CA ASP A 51 -4.10 -3.68 -6.80
C ASP A 51 -3.12 -2.84 -5.97
N GLU A 52 -3.03 -3.06 -4.65
CA GLU A 52 -2.09 -2.36 -3.77
C GLU A 52 -0.63 -2.57 -4.17
N ILE A 53 -0.25 -3.81 -4.52
CA ILE A 53 1.10 -4.09 -5.01
C ILE A 53 1.36 -3.35 -6.33
N GLY A 54 0.34 -3.22 -7.18
CA GLY A 54 0.40 -2.41 -8.40
C GLY A 54 0.61 -0.92 -8.11
N HIS A 55 -0.11 -0.36 -7.12
CA HIS A 55 0.03 1.01 -6.67
C HIS A 55 1.42 1.27 -6.07
N ALA A 56 1.90 0.37 -5.22
CA ALA A 56 3.25 0.42 -4.67
C ALA A 56 4.31 0.48 -5.78
N ARG A 57 4.19 -0.40 -6.76
CA ARG A 57 5.10 -0.44 -7.92
C ARG A 57 5.14 0.87 -8.67
N LEU A 58 3.98 1.49 -8.90
CA LEU A 58 3.89 2.79 -9.57
C LEU A 58 4.64 3.88 -8.79
N CYS A 59 4.44 3.94 -7.48
CA CYS A 59 5.14 4.88 -6.60
C CYS A 59 6.66 4.67 -6.61
N TYR A 60 7.12 3.42 -6.59
CA TYR A 60 8.56 3.13 -6.65
C TYR A 60 9.17 3.46 -8.01
N ILE A 61 8.45 3.26 -9.12
CA ILE A 61 8.90 3.68 -10.45
C ILE A 61 9.10 5.20 -10.49
N LEU A 62 8.11 5.97 -10.03
CA LEU A 62 8.22 7.44 -9.99
C LEU A 62 9.35 7.91 -9.07
N ALA A 63 9.55 7.26 -7.93
CA ALA A 63 10.67 7.55 -7.03
C ALA A 63 12.02 7.24 -7.68
N ALA A 64 12.12 6.14 -8.44
CA ALA A 64 13.32 5.76 -9.17
C ALA A 64 13.66 6.75 -10.29
N GLU A 65 12.66 7.19 -11.07
CA GLU A 65 12.83 8.22 -12.10
C GLU A 65 13.35 9.54 -11.52
N LEU A 66 12.84 9.93 -10.35
CA LEU A 66 13.27 11.15 -9.67
C LEU A 66 14.70 11.05 -9.11
N SER A 67 15.06 9.94 -8.51
CA SER A 67 16.32 9.78 -7.77
C SER A 67 17.45 9.16 -8.60
N GLY A 68 17.15 8.61 -9.78
CA GLY A 68 18.08 7.78 -10.55
C GLY A 68 18.32 6.41 -9.90
N GLY A 69 17.41 5.96 -9.03
CA GLY A 69 17.46 4.67 -8.36
C GLY A 69 16.83 3.53 -9.17
N ASP A 70 16.52 2.45 -8.47
CA ASP A 70 15.87 1.26 -9.02
C ASP A 70 14.63 0.90 -8.21
N ALA A 71 13.49 0.68 -8.89
CA ALA A 71 12.20 0.46 -8.24
C ALA A 71 12.16 -0.86 -7.43
N ASP A 72 12.76 -1.93 -7.95
CA ASP A 72 12.81 -3.22 -7.26
C ASP A 72 13.75 -3.15 -6.04
N ALA A 73 14.84 -2.38 -6.14
CA ALA A 73 15.70 -2.12 -5.00
C ALA A 73 14.96 -1.35 -3.91
N PHE A 74 14.11 -0.38 -4.28
CA PHE A 74 13.26 0.31 -3.29
C PHE A 74 12.24 -0.62 -2.64
N ALA A 75 11.65 -1.53 -3.37
CA ALA A 75 10.67 -2.46 -2.83
C ALA A 75 11.29 -3.55 -1.94
N PHE A 76 12.45 -4.11 -2.30
CA PHE A 76 12.93 -5.38 -1.73
C PHE A 76 14.33 -5.35 -1.14
N LEU A 77 15.16 -4.36 -1.45
CA LEU A 77 16.58 -4.37 -1.07
C LEU A 77 16.95 -3.31 -0.01
N ARG A 78 15.99 -2.50 0.44
CA ARG A 78 16.22 -1.54 1.53
C ARG A 78 16.31 -2.25 2.89
N PRO A 79 17.16 -1.79 3.81
CA PRO A 79 17.12 -2.20 5.20
C PRO A 79 15.77 -1.85 5.84
N ARG A 80 15.36 -2.64 6.85
CA ARG A 80 14.05 -2.48 7.52
C ARG A 80 13.80 -1.06 8.07
N ASP A 81 14.83 -0.42 8.57
CA ASP A 81 14.77 0.93 9.15
C ASP A 81 14.63 2.06 8.11
N GLN A 82 14.67 1.72 6.82
CA GLN A 82 14.44 2.63 5.70
C GLN A 82 13.04 2.53 5.09
N PHE A 83 12.18 1.66 5.61
CA PHE A 83 10.77 1.62 5.23
C PHE A 83 9.95 2.57 6.08
N TYR A 84 9.04 3.30 5.43
CA TYR A 84 8.17 4.32 6.03
C TYR A 84 6.72 3.93 5.80
N HIS A 85 6.11 3.25 6.74
CA HIS A 85 4.70 2.87 6.65
C HIS A 85 3.87 3.41 7.80
N ALA A 86 2.57 3.56 7.57
CA ALA A 86 1.63 4.05 8.56
C ALA A 86 1.50 3.08 9.76
N ARG A 87 1.44 3.61 10.97
CA ARG A 87 1.38 2.79 12.20
C ARG A 87 0.16 1.86 12.24
N VAL A 88 -0.94 2.23 11.59
CA VAL A 88 -2.14 1.37 11.50
C VAL A 88 -1.84 0.05 10.78
N LEU A 89 -0.85 0.03 9.91
CA LEU A 89 -0.42 -1.17 9.17
C LEU A 89 0.51 -2.08 9.99
N GLU A 90 1.04 -1.60 11.12
CA GLU A 90 1.87 -2.41 12.03
C GLU A 90 1.03 -3.37 12.88
N ASP A 91 -0.27 -3.07 13.08
CA ASP A 91 -1.16 -3.93 13.83
C ASP A 91 -1.41 -5.24 13.07
N ARG A 92 -0.86 -6.31 13.61
CA ARG A 92 -0.95 -7.62 12.98
C ARG A 92 -2.35 -8.18 13.17
N THR A 93 -3.06 -8.27 12.08
CA THR A 93 -4.22 -9.15 11.95
C THR A 93 -3.69 -10.44 11.32
N THR A 94 -3.42 -11.44 12.14
CA THR A 94 -2.91 -12.71 11.63
C THR A 94 -4.10 -13.59 11.24
N PRO A 95 -4.19 -14.11 10.00
CA PRO A 95 -5.03 -15.27 9.73
C PRO A 95 -4.42 -16.41 10.55
N ILE A 96 -5.05 -16.70 11.69
CA ILE A 96 -4.56 -17.78 12.53
C ILE A 96 -5.03 -19.08 11.91
N TYR A 97 -4.14 -19.76 11.22
CA TYR A 97 -4.21 -21.21 11.20
C TYR A 97 -3.83 -21.67 12.61
N ASP A 98 -4.83 -21.75 13.48
CA ASP A 98 -4.69 -22.33 14.81
C ASP A 98 -5.04 -23.82 14.72
N PRO A 99 -4.04 -24.72 14.70
CA PRO A 99 -4.27 -26.15 14.70
C PRO A 99 -4.98 -26.63 15.97
N GLU A 100 -5.08 -25.83 17.02
CA GLU A 100 -5.74 -26.15 18.29
C GLU A 100 -7.18 -25.64 18.38
N GLY A 101 -7.69 -24.92 17.35
CA GLY A 101 -9.10 -24.56 17.21
C GLY A 101 -9.58 -23.45 18.14
N SER A 102 -8.72 -22.58 18.62
CA SER A 102 -9.15 -21.38 19.34
C SER A 102 -9.80 -20.40 18.35
N HIS A 103 -11.07 -20.04 18.59
CA HIS A 103 -11.91 -19.21 17.71
C HIS A 103 -11.48 -17.72 17.61
N GLN A 104 -10.20 -17.40 17.71
CA GLN A 104 -9.69 -16.02 17.62
C GLN A 104 -9.68 -15.48 16.19
N GLY A 105 -9.76 -16.35 15.16
CA GLY A 105 -9.69 -15.96 13.76
C GLY A 105 -10.76 -14.97 13.28
N HIS A 106 -11.97 -15.02 13.85
CA HIS A 106 -13.05 -14.09 13.46
C HIS A 106 -12.85 -12.66 13.94
N THR A 107 -12.21 -12.47 15.10
CA THR A 107 -11.91 -11.12 15.61
C THR A 107 -10.84 -10.45 14.77
N ASP A 108 -9.90 -11.20 14.25
CA ASP A 108 -8.81 -10.66 13.43
C ASP A 108 -9.28 -10.36 12.02
N TRP A 109 -10.22 -11.14 11.47
CA TRP A 109 -10.89 -10.80 10.21
C TRP A 109 -11.62 -9.46 10.29
N ALA A 110 -12.43 -9.25 11.32
CA ALA A 110 -13.12 -7.98 11.52
C ALA A 110 -12.14 -6.79 11.65
N LYS A 111 -11.00 -6.98 12.30
CA LYS A 111 -9.93 -5.98 12.36
C LYS A 111 -9.29 -5.74 10.99
N ALA A 112 -9.04 -6.80 10.22
CA ALA A 112 -8.48 -6.68 8.88
C ALA A 112 -9.40 -5.84 7.97
N VAL A 113 -10.70 -6.16 7.97
CA VAL A 113 -11.71 -5.41 7.21
C VAL A 113 -11.80 -3.95 7.69
N ALA A 114 -11.84 -3.72 9.01
CA ALA A 114 -11.91 -2.36 9.57
C ALA A 114 -10.64 -1.55 9.23
N ARG A 115 -9.45 -2.15 9.33
CA ARG A 115 -8.20 -1.52 8.94
C ARG A 115 -8.22 -1.16 7.46
N ARG A 116 -8.61 -2.10 6.60
CA ARG A 116 -8.73 -1.89 5.16
C ARG A 116 -9.66 -0.72 4.86
N PHE A 117 -10.87 -0.75 5.39
CA PHE A 117 -11.86 0.30 5.18
C PHE A 117 -11.36 1.70 5.60
N LEU A 118 -10.72 1.80 6.77
CA LEU A 118 -10.19 3.08 7.25
C LEU A 118 -9.01 3.57 6.40
N TYR A 119 -8.17 2.65 5.95
CA TYR A 119 -7.04 3.00 5.09
C TYR A 119 -7.53 3.46 3.72
N ASP A 120 -8.50 2.77 3.11
CA ASP A 120 -9.07 3.14 1.82
C ASP A 120 -9.70 4.54 1.83
N LEU A 121 -10.46 4.87 2.89
CA LEU A 121 -11.01 6.21 3.06
C LEU A 121 -9.93 7.29 3.11
N PHE A 122 -8.82 7.00 3.78
CA PHE A 122 -7.68 7.91 3.83
C PHE A 122 -6.99 8.00 2.48
N ASP A 123 -6.78 6.86 1.82
CA ASP A 123 -6.06 6.81 0.55
C ASP A 123 -6.83 7.47 -0.58
N ASP A 124 -8.13 7.29 -0.67
CA ASP A 124 -8.98 7.98 -1.63
C ASP A 124 -8.83 9.51 -1.53
N LEU A 125 -8.81 10.05 -0.30
CA LEU A 125 -8.57 11.48 -0.08
C LEU A 125 -7.15 11.91 -0.50
N ARG A 126 -6.16 11.07 -0.21
CA ARG A 126 -4.76 11.28 -0.59
C ARG A 126 -4.62 11.30 -2.12
N VAL A 127 -5.11 10.26 -2.79
CA VAL A 127 -5.09 10.14 -4.26
C VAL A 127 -5.81 11.31 -4.90
N ALA A 128 -7.03 11.63 -4.46
CA ALA A 128 -7.78 12.77 -4.98
C ALA A 128 -7.01 14.09 -4.85
N SER A 129 -6.33 14.32 -3.74
CA SER A 129 -5.50 15.51 -3.54
C SER A 129 -4.28 15.56 -4.47
N LEU A 130 -3.73 14.41 -4.83
CA LEU A 130 -2.54 14.30 -5.66
C LEU A 130 -2.83 14.40 -7.17
N THR A 131 -4.08 14.21 -7.61
CA THR A 131 -4.47 14.39 -9.01
C THR A 131 -4.25 15.82 -9.53
N VAL A 132 -4.17 16.79 -8.62
CA VAL A 132 -3.90 18.21 -8.94
C VAL A 132 -2.47 18.62 -8.62
N SER A 133 -1.57 17.66 -8.44
CA SER A 133 -0.16 17.90 -8.16
C SER A 133 0.51 18.72 -9.27
N ALA A 134 1.35 19.68 -8.89
CA ALA A 134 2.17 20.43 -9.83
C ALA A 134 3.28 19.56 -10.50
N TYR A 135 3.56 18.40 -9.96
CA TYR A 135 4.42 17.39 -10.57
C TYR A 135 3.56 16.48 -11.46
N GLU A 136 3.50 16.80 -12.76
CA GLU A 136 2.64 16.15 -13.75
C GLU A 136 2.73 14.60 -13.77
N PRO A 137 3.93 13.96 -13.65
CA PRO A 137 3.99 12.51 -13.62
C PRO A 137 3.21 11.89 -12.43
N LEU A 138 3.26 12.54 -11.26
CA LEU A 138 2.47 12.09 -10.10
C LEU A 138 0.98 12.31 -10.32
N ALA A 139 0.57 13.48 -10.80
CA ALA A 139 -0.83 13.77 -11.10
C ALA A 139 -1.41 12.76 -12.12
N GLY A 140 -0.66 12.48 -13.18
CA GLY A 140 -1.04 11.49 -14.19
C GLY A 140 -1.15 10.06 -13.64
N ALA A 141 -0.21 9.68 -12.77
CA ALA A 141 -0.23 8.38 -12.11
C ALA A 141 -1.48 8.22 -11.21
N MET A 142 -1.79 9.23 -10.39
CA MET A 142 -2.95 9.20 -9.50
C MET A 142 -4.29 9.19 -10.26
N LEU A 143 -4.36 9.86 -11.41
CA LEU A 143 -5.53 9.81 -12.29
C LEU A 143 -5.76 8.44 -12.95
N ALA A 144 -4.73 7.62 -13.06
CA ALA A 144 -4.79 6.29 -13.64
C ALA A 144 -5.15 5.20 -12.61
N LEU A 145 -5.08 5.51 -11.31
CA LEU A 145 -5.47 4.57 -10.26
C LEU A 145 -6.99 4.42 -10.23
N PRO A 146 -7.52 3.20 -10.10
CA PRO A 146 -8.93 3.00 -9.81
C PRO A 146 -9.24 3.60 -8.43
N THR A 147 -10.41 4.22 -8.29
CA THR A 147 -10.92 4.61 -6.98
C THR A 147 -11.41 3.37 -6.24
N ALA A 148 -11.05 3.24 -4.97
CA ALA A 148 -11.41 2.07 -4.15
C ALA A 148 -12.91 2.05 -3.75
N LEU A 149 -13.67 3.15 -4.00
CA LEU A 149 -15.10 3.30 -3.66
C LEU A 149 -15.96 3.52 -4.89
#